data_06054d812bb1a48f307026fe12c0a3ae
#
_entry.id   06054d812bb1a48f307026fe12c0a3ae
#
_cell.length_a   1.000
_cell.length_b   1.000
_cell.length_c   1.000
_cell.angle_alpha   90.00
_cell.angle_beta   90.00
_cell.angle_gamma   90.00
#
_symmetry.space_group_name_H-M   'P 1'
#
loop_
_entity.id
_entity.type
_entity.pdbx_description
1 polymer ?
#
loop_
_entity_poly.entity_id
_entity_poly.type
_entity_poly.pdbx_seq_one_letter_code
_entity_poly.pdbx_strand_id
1 'polypeptide(L)' 'MTPGRQCLDTAEGVLIALRHCTVDEAFREMIRAAQHHQVPLFTLADALVTAASGKADCANTAARGAVLAEWGTLLRR' A
#
# COMPACT_ATOMS: atom_id res chain seq x y z
N MET A 1 -13.98 -12.78 -9.93
CA MET A 1 -13.13 -12.31 -8.84
C MET A 1 -12.63 -10.90 -9.12
N THR A 2 -12.71 -10.04 -8.15
CA THR A 2 -12.31 -8.64 -8.30
C THR A 2 -10.89 -8.47 -7.78
N PRO A 3 -9.89 -8.32 -8.66
CA PRO A 3 -8.49 -8.24 -8.23
C PRO A 3 -8.23 -7.12 -7.23
N GLY A 4 -8.95 -6.00 -7.36
CA GLY A 4 -8.74 -4.86 -6.49
C GLY A 4 -9.01 -5.13 -5.03
N ARG A 5 -10.09 -5.87 -4.74
CA ARG A 5 -10.45 -6.13 -3.36
C ARG A 5 -9.45 -7.06 -2.69
N GLN A 6 -9.02 -8.08 -3.41
CA GLN A 6 -8.02 -9.01 -2.88
C GLN A 6 -6.71 -8.28 -2.61
N CYS A 7 -6.33 -7.38 -3.51
CA CYS A 7 -5.12 -6.59 -3.35
C CYS A 7 -5.22 -5.67 -2.13
N LEU A 8 -6.39 -5.07 -1.92
CA LEU A 8 -6.61 -4.19 -0.78
C LEU A 8 -6.47 -4.97 0.54
N ASP A 9 -7.07 -6.15 0.62
CA ASP A 9 -6.98 -6.98 1.82
C ASP A 9 -5.54 -7.37 2.10
N THR A 10 -4.79 -7.72 1.06
CA THR A 10 -3.39 -8.09 1.20
C THR A 10 -2.57 -6.89 1.67
N ALA A 11 -2.82 -5.72 1.12
CA ALA A 11 -2.11 -4.51 1.51
C ALA A 11 -2.37 -4.15 2.96
N GLU A 12 -3.62 -4.31 3.42
CA GLU A 12 -3.95 -4.10 4.83
C GLU A 12 -3.15 -5.04 5.72
N GLY A 13 -3.04 -6.30 5.31
CA GLY A 13 -2.24 -7.27 6.04
C GLY A 13 -0.78 -6.89 6.12
N VAL A 14 -0.23 -6.32 5.04
CA VAL A 14 1.14 -5.84 5.05
C VAL A 14 1.32 -4.74 6.09
N LEU A 15 0.41 -3.76 6.13
CA LEU A 15 0.51 -2.67 7.09
C LEU A 15 0.33 -3.16 8.52
N ILE A 16 -0.57 -4.10 8.74
CA ILE A 16 -0.76 -4.68 10.08
C ILE A 16 0.56 -5.29 10.56
N ALA A 17 1.22 -6.03 9.70
CA ALA A 17 2.48 -6.68 10.05
C ALA A 17 3.60 -5.66 10.30
N LEU A 18 3.65 -4.59 9.50
CA LEU A 18 4.72 -3.61 9.60
C LEU A 18 4.52 -2.63 10.76
N ARG A 19 3.27 -2.26 11.01
CA ARG A 19 2.97 -1.21 12.00
C ARG A 19 2.35 -1.75 13.27
N HIS A 20 1.99 -3.02 13.30
CA HIS A 20 1.32 -3.62 14.46
C HIS A 20 0.04 -2.85 14.78
N CYS A 21 -0.75 -2.58 13.75
CA CYS A 21 -1.99 -1.83 13.89
C CYS A 21 -3.19 -2.73 13.61
N THR A 22 -4.39 -2.19 13.84
CA THR A 22 -5.62 -2.92 13.53
C THR A 22 -5.95 -2.78 12.05
N VAL A 23 -6.91 -3.61 11.59
CA VAL A 23 -7.38 -3.52 10.21
C VAL A 23 -7.93 -2.13 9.91
N ASP A 24 -8.72 -1.58 10.85
CA ASP A 24 -9.29 -0.24 10.67
C ASP A 24 -8.20 0.82 10.54
N GLU A 25 -7.18 0.72 11.36
CA GLU A 25 -6.07 1.68 11.31
C GLU A 25 -5.31 1.57 10.00
N ALA A 26 -5.08 0.34 9.54
CA ALA A 26 -4.39 0.12 8.27
C ALA A 26 -5.19 0.71 7.12
N PHE A 27 -6.50 0.48 7.11
CA PHE A 27 -7.37 0.99 6.05
C PHE A 27 -7.38 2.51 6.03
N ARG A 28 -7.50 3.13 7.19
CA ARG A 28 -7.50 4.59 7.29
C ARG A 28 -6.17 5.17 6.82
N GLU A 29 -5.09 4.53 7.17
CA GLU A 29 -3.77 4.99 6.75
C GLU A 29 -3.64 4.94 5.24
N MET A 30 -4.15 3.87 4.61
CA MET A 30 -4.12 3.75 3.18
C MET A 30 -4.98 4.81 2.50
N ILE A 31 -6.17 5.08 3.04
CA ILE A 31 -7.04 6.11 2.49
C ILE A 31 -6.35 7.47 2.57
N ARG A 32 -5.76 7.77 3.72
CA ARG A 32 -5.05 9.04 3.90
C ARG A 32 -3.92 9.20 2.90
N ALA A 33 -3.13 8.14 2.73
CA ALA A 33 -2.02 8.18 1.78
C ALA A 33 -2.52 8.36 0.35
N ALA A 34 -3.58 7.65 -0.01
CA ALA A 34 -4.16 7.76 -1.34
C ALA A 34 -4.63 9.18 -1.63
N GLN A 35 -5.30 9.79 -0.65
CA GLN A 35 -5.78 11.16 -0.80
C GLN A 35 -4.63 12.16 -0.83
N HIS A 36 -3.66 11.97 0.04
CA HIS A 36 -2.51 12.88 0.13
C HIS A 36 -1.73 12.91 -1.18
N HIS A 37 -1.58 11.77 -1.81
CA HIS A 37 -0.80 11.66 -3.05
C HIS A 37 -1.68 11.66 -4.29
N GLN A 38 -2.99 11.79 -4.14
CA GLN A 38 -3.96 11.82 -5.24
C GLN A 38 -3.82 10.58 -6.14
N VAL A 39 -3.77 9.42 -5.50
CA VAL A 39 -3.67 8.13 -6.18
C VAL A 39 -4.90 7.31 -5.83
N PRO A 40 -5.47 6.56 -6.80
CA PRO A 40 -6.61 5.68 -6.47
C PRO A 40 -6.22 4.65 -5.42
N LEU A 41 -7.15 4.37 -4.51
CA LEU A 41 -6.88 3.49 -3.38
C LEU A 41 -6.39 2.11 -3.82
N PHE A 42 -7.05 1.50 -4.79
CA PHE A 42 -6.65 0.17 -5.25
C PHE A 42 -5.30 0.17 -5.94
N THR A 43 -4.99 1.25 -6.63
CA THR A 43 -3.68 1.40 -7.27
C THR A 43 -2.59 1.51 -6.21
N LEU A 44 -2.87 2.27 -5.15
CA LEU A 44 -1.94 2.39 -4.03
C LEU A 44 -1.74 1.04 -3.35
N ALA A 45 -2.82 0.30 -3.15
CA ALA A 45 -2.75 -1.03 -2.52
C ALA A 45 -1.88 -1.97 -3.36
N ASP A 46 -2.06 -1.97 -4.67
CA ASP A 46 -1.25 -2.79 -5.57
C ASP A 46 0.23 -2.44 -5.46
N ALA A 47 0.53 -1.15 -5.43
CA ALA A 47 1.92 -0.70 -5.31
C ALA A 47 2.52 -1.12 -3.97
N LEU A 48 1.74 -1.06 -2.90
CA LEU A 48 2.22 -1.47 -1.58
C LEU A 48 2.53 -2.97 -1.55
N VAL A 49 1.64 -3.79 -2.08
CA VAL A 49 1.86 -5.23 -2.14
C VAL A 49 3.09 -5.55 -2.99
N THR A 50 3.24 -4.89 -4.12
CA THR A 50 4.38 -5.08 -5.00
C THR A 50 5.69 -4.74 -4.28
N ALA A 51 5.72 -3.61 -3.59
CA ALA A 51 6.90 -3.19 -2.84
C ALA A 51 7.23 -4.15 -1.72
N ALA A 52 6.20 -4.62 -1.01
CA ALA A 52 6.40 -5.55 0.10
C ALA A 52 6.90 -6.91 -0.36
N SER A 53 6.53 -7.32 -1.58
CA SER A 53 7.00 -8.59 -2.12
C SER A 53 8.42 -8.51 -2.69
N GLY A 54 9.02 -7.35 -2.68
CA GLY A 54 10.37 -7.17 -3.21
C GLY A 54 10.45 -7.05 -4.72
N LYS A 55 9.30 -6.94 -5.39
CA LYS A 55 9.26 -6.74 -6.83
C LYS A 55 9.35 -5.26 -7.13
N ALA A 56 10.15 -4.93 -8.13
CA ALA A 56 10.33 -3.53 -8.51
C ALA A 56 9.32 -3.06 -9.57
N ASP A 57 8.57 -3.98 -10.13
CA ASP A 57 7.67 -3.69 -11.25
C ASP A 57 6.34 -3.17 -10.76
N CYS A 58 6.23 -1.87 -10.63
CA CYS A 58 4.95 -1.24 -10.40
C CYS A 58 4.63 -0.40 -11.63
N ALA A 59 3.50 -0.68 -12.26
CA ALA A 59 3.12 0.02 -13.49
C ALA A 59 2.84 1.50 -13.24
N ASN A 60 2.44 1.86 -12.04
CA ASN A 60 2.07 3.24 -11.72
C ASN A 60 3.17 3.88 -10.88
N THR A 61 3.95 4.77 -11.50
CA THR A 61 5.07 5.42 -10.81
C THR A 61 4.60 6.36 -9.72
N ALA A 62 3.44 6.99 -9.88
CA ALA A 62 2.90 7.87 -8.85
C ALA A 62 2.53 7.08 -7.60
N ALA A 63 1.89 5.92 -7.78
CA ALA A 63 1.54 5.07 -6.66
C ALA A 63 2.78 4.52 -5.97
N ARG A 64 3.78 4.13 -6.75
CA ARG A 64 5.04 3.66 -6.19
C ARG A 64 5.72 4.73 -5.35
N GLY A 65 5.74 5.96 -5.87
CA GLY A 65 6.31 7.08 -5.14
C GLY A 65 5.56 7.34 -3.84
N ALA A 66 4.23 7.24 -3.87
CA ALA A 66 3.42 7.42 -2.68
C ALA A 66 3.75 6.36 -1.62
N VAL A 67 3.86 5.10 -2.04
CA VAL A 67 4.20 4.01 -1.13
C VAL A 67 5.57 4.24 -0.49
N LEU A 68 6.55 4.63 -1.27
CA LEU A 68 7.89 4.87 -0.76
C LEU A 68 7.92 6.07 0.17
N ALA A 69 7.14 7.11 -0.12
CA ALA A 69 7.08 8.28 0.74
C ALA A 69 6.43 7.97 2.08
N GLU A 70 5.37 7.16 2.06
CA GLU A 70 4.62 6.87 3.28
C GLU A 70 5.23 5.74 4.10
N TRP A 71 5.70 4.68 3.42
CA TRP A 71 6.10 3.46 4.12
C TRP A 71 7.48 2.95 3.72
N GLY A 72 8.24 3.73 2.96
CA GLY A 72 9.55 3.27 2.46
C GLY A 72 10.47 2.85 3.57
N THR A 73 10.50 3.59 4.67
CA THR A 73 11.35 3.29 5.81
C THR A 73 10.99 1.94 6.44
N LEU A 74 9.70 1.63 6.50
CA LEU A 74 9.23 0.37 7.07
C LEU A 74 9.51 -0.81 6.15
N LEU A 75 9.45 -0.58 4.83
CA LEU A 75 9.66 -1.63 3.85
C LEU A 75 11.14 -1.93 3.62
N ARG A 76 11.99 -0.99 3.95
CA ARG A 76 13.43 -1.13 3.76
C ARG A 76 14.02 -1.94 4.89
N ARG A 77 14.88 -2.86 4.57
CA ARG A 77 15.55 -3.68 5.56
C ARG A 77 17.04 -3.53 5.51
#